data_62b0686d64d014858ae779b93b6e6f6c
#
_entry.id   62b0686d64d014858ae779b93b6e6f6c
#
_cell.length_a   1.000
_cell.length_b   1.000
_cell.length_c   1.000
_cell.angle_alpha   90.00
_cell.angle_beta   90.00
_cell.angle_gamma   90.00
#
_symmetry.space_group_name_H-M   'P 1'
#
loop_
_entity.id
_entity.type
_entity.pdbx_description
1 polymer ?
#
loop_
_entity_poly.entity_id
_entity_poly.type
_entity_poly.pdbx_seq_one_letter_code
_entity_poly.pdbx_strand_id
1 'polypeptide(L)'
;MKRQRGVALISVLLVLSLALLLVGGLLRSHRLLLHSSAQQLQQVQLRQLGLAGEDWARVVLENSGITPSGPVDLSQDWARLEPVLEVDGAELHIGIEDLSGRLNLNGLLALGQIDQTTLGRWTRLLALLDLPPLSLPQVGPVQELSQLRLLPGIDGPTLRRLEPWVVLLPKDARLNINTAPQRVLMTLDGMEDGAAQALVSQRRNAPYASVQAFTNDPLLSGVGLNSHGLGVGSRWFRITVSVIHADSRLRLASDIERDSVSGRWTVRQRRFLPFSPSELP
;
A
#
# COMPACT_ATOMS: atom_id res chain seq x y z
N MET A 1 -25.25 76.68 25.91
CA MET A 1 -24.15 75.94 25.28
C MET A 1 -23.75 74.62 26.02
N LYS A 2 -24.63 73.84 26.67
CA LYS A 2 -24.27 72.60 27.40
C LYS A 2 -24.71 71.28 26.70
N ARG A 3 -25.37 71.31 25.55
CA ARG A 3 -25.87 70.08 24.87
C ARG A 3 -24.90 69.47 23.85
N GLN A 4 -23.87 70.15 23.38
CA GLN A 4 -22.96 69.65 22.35
C GLN A 4 -21.82 68.72 22.90
N ARG A 5 -21.49 68.79 24.20
CA ARG A 5 -20.43 67.93 24.80
C ARG A 5 -20.80 66.48 24.89
N GLY A 6 -22.09 66.11 25.03
CA GLY A 6 -22.54 64.73 25.10
C GLY A 6 -22.48 64.04 23.74
N VAL A 7 -22.81 64.71 22.63
CA VAL A 7 -22.79 64.14 21.28
C VAL A 7 -21.38 63.86 20.81
N ALA A 8 -20.41 64.73 21.12
CA ALA A 8 -19.01 64.51 20.79
C ALA A 8 -18.43 63.31 21.52
N LEU A 9 -18.79 63.07 22.76
CA LEU A 9 -18.32 61.88 23.53
C LEU A 9 -18.90 60.61 22.93
N ILE A 10 -20.17 60.59 22.54
CA ILE A 10 -20.82 59.41 21.92
C ILE A 10 -20.20 59.11 20.55
N SER A 11 -19.91 60.10 19.72
CA SER A 11 -19.28 59.91 18.44
C SER A 11 -17.86 59.40 18.53
N VAL A 12 -17.06 59.88 19.53
CA VAL A 12 -15.71 59.36 19.81
C VAL A 12 -15.77 57.89 20.27
N LEU A 13 -16.67 57.56 21.17
CA LEU A 13 -16.87 56.18 21.64
C LEU A 13 -17.29 55.26 20.52
N LEU A 14 -18.16 55.71 19.61
CA LEU A 14 -18.64 54.96 18.48
C LEU A 14 -17.47 54.68 17.46
N VAL A 15 -16.66 55.69 17.15
CA VAL A 15 -15.49 55.55 16.32
C VAL A 15 -14.46 54.62 16.96
N LEU A 16 -14.24 54.76 18.26
CA LEU A 16 -13.31 53.90 19.00
C LEU A 16 -13.77 52.44 19.03
N SER A 17 -15.07 52.19 19.25
CA SER A 17 -15.65 50.86 19.22
C SER A 17 -15.58 50.21 17.84
N LEU A 18 -15.84 50.98 16.78
CA LEU A 18 -15.69 50.54 15.42
C LEU A 18 -14.23 50.19 15.08
N ALA A 19 -13.28 51.04 15.48
CA ALA A 19 -11.86 50.79 15.32
C ALA A 19 -11.42 49.51 16.03
N LEU A 20 -11.88 49.29 17.27
CA LEU A 20 -11.59 48.06 18.02
C LEU A 20 -12.16 46.81 17.37
N LEU A 21 -13.38 46.89 16.80
CA LEU A 21 -13.97 45.79 16.03
C LEU A 21 -13.18 45.45 14.76
N LEU A 22 -12.74 46.48 14.03
CA LEU A 22 -11.92 46.30 12.82
C LEU A 22 -10.54 45.69 13.17
N VAL A 23 -9.86 46.20 14.20
CA VAL A 23 -8.58 45.66 14.66
C VAL A 23 -8.74 44.22 15.15
N GLY A 24 -9.79 43.94 15.92
CA GLY A 24 -10.10 42.58 16.39
C GLY A 24 -10.34 41.60 15.25
N GLY A 25 -11.10 42.05 14.22
CA GLY A 25 -11.34 41.28 12.99
C GLY A 25 -10.03 41.01 12.21
N LEU A 26 -9.18 42.03 12.06
CA LEU A 26 -7.88 41.90 11.40
C LEU A 26 -6.93 40.92 12.12
N LEU A 27 -6.83 41.04 13.44
CA LEU A 27 -6.02 40.13 14.26
C LEU A 27 -6.51 38.69 14.19
N ARG A 28 -7.82 38.47 14.18
CA ARG A 28 -8.40 37.12 14.01
C ARG A 28 -8.08 36.56 12.64
N SER A 29 -8.25 37.32 11.58
CA SER A 29 -7.93 36.94 10.21
C SER A 29 -6.43 36.60 10.08
N HIS A 30 -5.56 37.42 10.66
CA HIS A 30 -4.12 37.19 10.62
C HIS A 30 -3.70 35.90 11.35
N ARG A 31 -4.30 35.61 12.52
CA ARG A 31 -4.08 34.32 13.23
C ARG A 31 -4.51 33.11 12.38
N LEU A 32 -5.67 33.17 11.73
CA LEU A 32 -6.14 32.08 10.86
C LEU A 32 -5.19 31.84 9.69
N LEU A 33 -4.68 32.91 9.07
CA LEU A 33 -3.69 32.83 7.98
C LEU A 33 -2.39 32.17 8.45
N LEU A 34 -1.87 32.56 9.62
CA LEU A 34 -0.66 31.97 10.20
C LEU A 34 -0.84 30.48 10.50
N HIS A 35 -1.97 30.08 11.09
CA HIS A 35 -2.27 28.67 11.33
C HIS A 35 -2.38 27.86 10.02
N SER A 36 -3.07 28.40 9.02
CA SER A 36 -3.19 27.74 7.70
C SER A 36 -1.82 27.58 7.03
N SER A 37 -0.97 28.61 7.06
CA SER A 37 0.38 28.56 6.49
C SER A 37 1.27 27.56 7.23
N ALA A 38 1.20 27.49 8.55
CA ALA A 38 1.96 26.52 9.35
C ALA A 38 1.54 25.07 9.01
N GLN A 39 0.23 24.81 8.89
CA GLN A 39 -0.27 23.51 8.50
C GLN A 39 0.17 23.11 7.09
N GLN A 40 0.18 24.04 6.13
CA GLN A 40 0.66 23.77 4.77
C GLN A 40 2.15 23.41 4.76
N LEU A 41 2.98 24.17 5.47
CA LEU A 41 4.41 23.87 5.59
C LEU A 41 4.65 22.49 6.21
N GLN A 42 3.92 22.14 7.26
CA GLN A 42 4.01 20.84 7.89
C GLN A 42 3.62 19.69 6.94
N GLN A 43 2.56 19.85 6.15
CA GLN A 43 2.17 18.88 5.13
C GLN A 43 3.24 18.70 4.05
N VAL A 44 3.89 19.78 3.62
CA VAL A 44 5.00 19.72 2.66
C VAL A 44 6.18 18.97 3.28
N GLN A 45 6.53 19.26 4.53
CA GLN A 45 7.62 18.57 5.24
C GLN A 45 7.35 17.08 5.37
N LEU A 46 6.15 16.66 5.80
CA LEU A 46 5.77 15.25 5.88
C LEU A 46 5.88 14.54 4.53
N ARG A 47 5.47 15.21 3.44
CA ARG A 47 5.62 14.67 2.08
C ARG A 47 7.07 14.47 1.69
N GLN A 48 7.95 15.44 1.97
CA GLN A 48 9.37 15.32 1.67
C GLN A 48 10.01 14.18 2.44
N LEU A 49 9.69 14.03 3.72
CA LEU A 49 10.14 12.90 4.52
C LEU A 49 9.62 11.56 3.99
N GLY A 50 8.36 11.49 3.57
CA GLY A 50 7.79 10.31 2.92
C GLY A 50 8.53 9.91 1.65
N LEU A 51 8.87 10.88 0.80
CA LEU A 51 9.65 10.65 -0.43
C LEU A 51 11.09 10.27 -0.12
N ALA A 52 11.71 10.86 0.90
CA ALA A 52 13.06 10.48 1.33
C ALA A 52 13.10 9.01 1.82
N GLY A 53 12.07 8.56 2.57
CA GLY A 53 11.92 7.17 2.96
C GLY A 53 11.71 6.23 1.76
N GLU A 54 10.96 6.65 0.74
CA GLU A 54 10.81 5.90 -0.52
C GLU A 54 12.16 5.76 -1.24
N ASP A 55 12.92 6.84 -1.36
CA ASP A 55 14.23 6.82 -2.01
C ASP A 55 15.21 5.92 -1.26
N TRP A 56 15.22 5.97 0.08
CA TRP A 56 16.01 5.07 0.90
C TRP A 56 15.65 3.60 0.64
N ALA A 57 14.36 3.25 0.66
CA ALA A 57 13.89 1.89 0.40
C ALA A 57 14.26 1.40 -1.01
N ARG A 58 14.25 2.31 -2.00
CA ARG A 58 14.68 1.99 -3.36
C ARG A 58 16.17 1.64 -3.40
N VAL A 59 17.02 2.38 -2.68
CA VAL A 59 18.46 2.06 -2.55
C VAL A 59 18.67 0.69 -1.89
N VAL A 60 17.87 0.34 -0.87
CA VAL A 60 17.89 -1.01 -0.27
C VAL A 60 17.56 -2.08 -1.31
N LEU A 61 16.52 -1.88 -2.12
CA LEU A 61 16.16 -2.80 -3.20
C LEU A 61 17.23 -2.89 -4.30
N GLU A 62 17.87 -1.79 -4.67
CA GLU A 62 18.99 -1.77 -5.63
C GLU A 62 20.18 -2.60 -5.14
N ASN A 63 20.46 -2.57 -3.84
CA ASN A 63 21.57 -3.28 -3.22
C ASN A 63 21.23 -4.71 -2.74
N SER A 64 19.97 -5.10 -2.78
CA SER A 64 19.49 -6.40 -2.27
C SER A 64 19.90 -7.63 -3.11
N GLY A 65 20.61 -7.44 -4.22
CA GLY A 65 21.01 -8.53 -5.10
C GLY A 65 19.89 -9.17 -5.91
N ILE A 66 18.68 -8.57 -5.93
CA ILE A 66 17.57 -9.03 -6.76
C ILE A 66 18.01 -8.97 -8.23
N THR A 67 17.96 -10.11 -8.93
CA THR A 67 18.26 -10.20 -10.36
C THR A 67 16.98 -10.43 -11.15
N PRO A 68 16.93 -10.09 -12.45
CA PRO A 68 15.72 -10.28 -13.27
C PRO A 68 15.20 -11.71 -13.31
N SER A 69 16.09 -12.70 -13.17
CA SER A 69 15.76 -14.15 -13.26
C SER A 69 16.00 -14.91 -11.95
N GLY A 70 16.46 -14.23 -10.91
CA GLY A 70 16.76 -14.85 -9.62
C GLY A 70 15.54 -15.00 -8.73
N PRO A 71 15.64 -15.86 -7.70
CA PRO A 71 14.61 -15.95 -6.69
C PRO A 71 14.55 -14.67 -5.85
N VAL A 72 13.33 -14.33 -5.44
CA VAL A 72 13.03 -13.25 -4.51
C VAL A 72 12.33 -13.88 -3.31
N ASP A 73 12.88 -13.68 -2.12
CA ASP A 73 12.39 -14.32 -0.92
C ASP A 73 12.53 -13.43 0.33
N LEU A 74 11.89 -13.85 1.42
CA LEU A 74 11.85 -13.10 2.68
C LEU A 74 13.12 -13.25 3.54
N SER A 75 14.14 -13.96 3.08
CA SER A 75 15.44 -14.03 3.76
C SER A 75 16.40 -12.91 3.31
N GLN A 76 16.07 -12.22 2.22
CA GLN A 76 16.83 -11.11 1.66
C GLN A 76 16.72 -9.85 2.52
N ASP A 77 17.71 -8.97 2.45
CA ASP A 77 17.79 -7.77 3.31
C ASP A 77 16.58 -6.86 3.18
N TRP A 78 16.04 -6.69 1.98
CA TRP A 78 14.86 -5.85 1.73
C TRP A 78 13.63 -6.26 2.56
N ALA A 79 13.49 -7.55 2.89
CA ALA A 79 12.35 -8.08 3.63
C ALA A 79 12.58 -8.13 5.15
N ARG A 80 13.84 -7.98 5.59
CA ARG A 80 14.22 -8.02 7.02
C ARG A 80 14.38 -6.64 7.63
N LEU A 81 14.59 -5.63 6.80
CA LEU A 81 14.78 -4.26 7.22
C LEU A 81 13.41 -3.60 7.42
N GLU A 82 13.03 -3.40 8.66
CA GLU A 82 11.91 -2.54 9.07
C GLU A 82 12.46 -1.39 9.90
N PRO A 83 13.21 -0.45 9.29
CA PRO A 83 13.86 0.60 10.05
C PRO A 83 12.85 1.61 10.56
N VAL A 84 13.09 2.04 11.79
CA VAL A 84 12.52 3.25 12.33
C VAL A 84 13.63 4.30 12.28
N LEU A 85 13.46 5.29 11.41
CA LEU A 85 14.43 6.36 11.22
C LEU A 85 13.90 7.63 11.89
N GLU A 86 14.73 8.29 12.69
CA GLU A 86 14.42 9.61 13.24
C GLU A 86 15.11 10.69 12.39
N VAL A 87 14.32 11.59 11.79
CA VAL A 87 14.81 12.69 10.96
C VAL A 87 14.05 13.97 11.33
N ASP A 88 14.75 15.00 11.76
CA ASP A 88 14.19 16.31 12.11
C ASP A 88 13.02 16.24 13.12
N GLY A 89 13.11 15.32 14.09
CA GLY A 89 12.06 15.10 15.09
C GLY A 89 10.84 14.34 14.57
N ALA A 90 10.89 13.83 13.33
CA ALA A 90 9.90 12.92 12.77
C ALA A 90 10.39 11.48 12.83
N GLU A 91 9.47 10.56 13.07
CA GLU A 91 9.69 9.12 13.06
C GLU A 91 9.18 8.54 11.74
N LEU A 92 10.04 7.83 11.01
CA LEU A 92 9.73 7.20 9.74
C LEU A 92 9.76 5.68 9.90
N HIS A 93 8.64 5.02 9.67
CA HIS A 93 8.53 3.56 9.56
C HIS A 93 8.48 3.17 8.09
N ILE A 94 9.42 2.34 7.64
CA ILE A 94 9.56 1.95 6.24
C ILE A 94 9.38 0.45 6.13
N GLY A 95 8.39 0.03 5.33
CA GLY A 95 8.15 -1.37 4.99
C GLY A 95 8.24 -1.59 3.48
N ILE A 96 8.77 -2.73 3.09
CA ILE A 96 8.86 -3.17 1.69
C ILE A 96 8.13 -4.50 1.56
N GLU A 97 7.28 -4.63 0.56
CA GLU A 97 6.49 -5.83 0.29
C GLU A 97 6.63 -6.24 -1.16
N ASP A 98 6.80 -7.54 -1.42
CA ASP A 98 6.70 -8.10 -2.76
C ASP A 98 5.24 -8.27 -3.17
N LEU A 99 4.80 -7.50 -4.17
CA LEU A 99 3.44 -7.56 -4.68
C LEU A 99 3.13 -8.86 -5.44
N SER A 100 4.15 -9.57 -5.96
CA SER A 100 3.97 -10.88 -6.59
C SER A 100 3.59 -11.98 -5.61
N GLY A 101 3.69 -11.75 -4.30
CA GLY A 101 3.17 -12.65 -3.27
C GLY A 101 1.63 -12.67 -3.19
N ARG A 102 0.93 -11.80 -3.90
CA ARG A 102 -0.52 -11.68 -3.91
C ARG A 102 -1.14 -12.26 -5.18
N LEU A 103 -2.42 -12.65 -5.13
CA LEU A 103 -3.14 -13.16 -6.29
C LEU A 103 -3.40 -12.03 -7.31
N ASN A 104 -2.83 -12.15 -8.51
CA ASN A 104 -3.02 -11.18 -9.59
C ASN A 104 -4.37 -11.36 -10.29
N LEU A 105 -5.28 -10.38 -10.13
CA LEU A 105 -6.62 -10.44 -10.72
C LEU A 105 -6.68 -10.02 -12.19
N ASN A 106 -5.66 -9.39 -12.75
CA ASN A 106 -5.64 -9.02 -14.17
C ASN A 106 -5.65 -10.23 -15.11
N GLY A 107 -5.30 -11.43 -14.62
CA GLY A 107 -5.53 -12.69 -15.34
C GLY A 107 -7.01 -12.99 -15.61
N LEU A 108 -7.93 -12.43 -14.79
CA LEU A 108 -9.38 -12.59 -14.90
C LEU A 108 -10.06 -11.39 -15.55
N LEU A 109 -9.57 -10.19 -15.27
CA LEU A 109 -10.17 -8.91 -15.70
C LEU A 109 -9.78 -8.53 -17.14
N ALA A 110 -8.59 -8.94 -17.60
CA ALA A 110 -8.12 -8.63 -18.95
C ALA A 110 -8.95 -9.33 -20.01
N LEU A 111 -9.23 -8.61 -21.12
CA LEU A 111 -9.96 -9.16 -22.26
C LEU A 111 -9.23 -10.37 -22.86
N GLY A 112 -9.99 -11.35 -23.34
CA GLY A 112 -9.50 -12.57 -24.00
C GLY A 112 -9.86 -13.84 -23.24
N GLN A 113 -9.03 -14.86 -23.36
CA GLN A 113 -9.26 -16.13 -22.69
C GLN A 113 -9.03 -16.00 -21.18
N ILE A 114 -10.04 -16.42 -20.40
CA ILE A 114 -9.95 -16.45 -18.94
C ILE A 114 -8.99 -17.57 -18.52
N ASP A 115 -8.04 -17.23 -17.67
CA ASP A 115 -7.18 -18.22 -17.03
C ASP A 115 -7.97 -19.02 -15.97
N GLN A 116 -8.30 -20.26 -16.31
CA GLN A 116 -9.10 -21.15 -15.47
C GLN A 116 -8.38 -21.46 -14.14
N THR A 117 -7.05 -21.51 -14.13
CA THR A 117 -6.27 -21.73 -12.92
C THR A 117 -6.41 -20.55 -11.97
N THR A 118 -6.28 -19.33 -12.48
CA THR A 118 -6.49 -18.11 -11.69
C THR A 118 -7.94 -17.98 -11.23
N LEU A 119 -8.92 -18.38 -12.04
CA LEU A 119 -10.34 -18.42 -11.64
C LEU A 119 -10.58 -19.39 -10.48
N GLY A 120 -10.00 -20.59 -10.53
CA GLY A 120 -10.07 -21.55 -9.42
C GLY A 120 -9.45 -20.98 -8.12
N ARG A 121 -8.29 -20.33 -8.21
CA ARG A 121 -7.63 -19.67 -7.07
C ARG A 121 -8.47 -18.52 -6.51
N TRP A 122 -9.09 -17.73 -7.38
CA TRP A 122 -10.01 -16.67 -6.96
C TRP A 122 -11.22 -17.22 -6.19
N THR A 123 -11.86 -18.26 -6.71
CA THR A 123 -13.02 -18.89 -6.05
C THR A 123 -12.65 -19.41 -4.65
N ARG A 124 -11.48 -20.04 -4.52
CA ARG A 124 -10.98 -20.51 -3.21
C ARG A 124 -10.64 -19.35 -2.28
N LEU A 125 -10.05 -18.27 -2.80
CA LEU A 125 -9.76 -17.10 -1.97
C LEU A 125 -11.04 -16.50 -1.39
N LEU A 126 -12.10 -16.37 -2.18
CA LEU A 126 -13.39 -15.91 -1.69
C LEU A 126 -13.93 -16.79 -0.57
N ALA A 127 -13.87 -18.11 -0.75
CA ALA A 127 -14.29 -19.07 0.28
C ALA A 127 -13.45 -18.95 1.57
N LEU A 128 -12.12 -18.81 1.46
CA LEU A 128 -11.21 -18.60 2.59
C LEU A 128 -11.44 -17.27 3.32
N LEU A 129 -12.05 -16.32 2.65
CA LEU A 129 -12.41 -15.02 3.21
C LEU A 129 -13.88 -14.94 3.65
N ASP A 130 -14.66 -16.04 3.61
CA ASP A 130 -16.11 -16.04 3.85
C ASP A 130 -16.83 -14.96 3.05
N LEU A 131 -16.43 -14.78 1.79
CA LEU A 131 -17.07 -13.86 0.85
C LEU A 131 -17.98 -14.64 -0.10
N PRO A 132 -19.12 -14.04 -0.53
CA PRO A 132 -19.96 -14.68 -1.52
C PRO A 132 -19.20 -14.87 -2.85
N PRO A 133 -19.64 -15.81 -3.71
CA PRO A 133 -19.09 -15.92 -5.05
C PRO A 133 -19.20 -14.59 -5.80
N LEU A 134 -18.07 -14.04 -6.24
CA LEU A 134 -17.98 -12.78 -7.00
C LEU A 134 -17.47 -13.08 -8.41
N SER A 135 -18.29 -12.78 -9.40
CA SER A 135 -17.89 -12.87 -10.81
C SER A 135 -17.18 -11.56 -11.20
N LEU A 136 -15.97 -11.71 -11.76
CA LEU A 136 -15.22 -10.57 -12.30
C LEU A 136 -15.47 -10.47 -13.80
N PRO A 137 -16.17 -9.41 -14.28
CA PRO A 137 -16.36 -9.19 -15.71
C PRO A 137 -15.04 -8.81 -16.37
N GLN A 138 -14.87 -9.19 -17.63
CA GLN A 138 -13.73 -8.79 -18.44
C GLN A 138 -13.90 -7.33 -18.88
N VAL A 139 -13.32 -6.40 -18.13
CA VAL A 139 -13.40 -4.95 -18.38
C VAL A 139 -12.11 -4.38 -18.97
N GLY A 140 -11.09 -5.21 -19.15
CA GLY A 140 -9.75 -4.81 -19.53
C GLY A 140 -8.79 -4.75 -18.33
N PRO A 141 -7.51 -4.44 -18.55
CA PRO A 141 -6.54 -4.37 -17.48
C PRO A 141 -6.90 -3.21 -16.53
N VAL A 142 -7.06 -3.53 -15.25
CA VAL A 142 -7.32 -2.58 -14.17
C VAL A 142 -6.00 -2.22 -13.50
N GLN A 143 -5.80 -0.96 -13.14
CA GLN A 143 -4.54 -0.48 -12.56
C GLN A 143 -4.61 -0.27 -11.06
N GLU A 144 -5.80 0.05 -10.54
CA GLU A 144 -6.00 0.35 -9.11
C GLU A 144 -7.05 -0.55 -8.48
N LEU A 145 -6.76 -1.09 -7.29
CA LEU A 145 -7.71 -1.91 -6.54
C LEU A 145 -9.01 -1.17 -6.23
N SER A 146 -8.96 0.15 -6.04
CA SER A 146 -10.15 0.98 -5.83
C SER A 146 -11.16 0.90 -6.97
N GLN A 147 -10.71 0.66 -8.21
CA GLN A 147 -11.56 0.49 -9.39
C GLN A 147 -12.42 -0.78 -9.31
N LEU A 148 -12.02 -1.78 -8.53
CA LEU A 148 -12.84 -2.98 -8.30
C LEU A 148 -14.19 -2.65 -7.67
N ARG A 149 -14.32 -1.51 -6.97
CA ARG A 149 -15.61 -1.04 -6.41
C ARG A 149 -16.65 -0.68 -7.47
N LEU A 150 -16.23 -0.53 -8.73
CA LEU A 150 -17.14 -0.32 -9.85
C LEU A 150 -17.75 -1.64 -10.35
N LEU A 151 -17.21 -2.78 -9.89
CA LEU A 151 -17.69 -4.11 -10.28
C LEU A 151 -18.84 -4.56 -9.36
N PRO A 152 -19.82 -5.30 -9.91
CA PRO A 152 -20.96 -5.79 -9.12
C PRO A 152 -20.50 -6.65 -7.92
N GLY A 153 -21.08 -6.39 -6.74
CA GLY A 153 -20.83 -7.17 -5.54
C GLY A 153 -19.56 -6.79 -4.75
N ILE A 154 -18.76 -5.83 -5.23
CA ILE A 154 -17.56 -5.37 -4.53
C ILE A 154 -17.82 -3.99 -3.92
N ASP A 155 -18.24 -3.97 -2.68
CA ASP A 155 -18.39 -2.77 -1.88
C ASP A 155 -17.09 -2.42 -1.10
N GLY A 156 -17.13 -1.34 -0.32
CA GLY A 156 -15.97 -0.90 0.47
C GLY A 156 -15.51 -1.93 1.51
N PRO A 157 -16.37 -2.54 2.31
CA PRO A 157 -16.03 -3.62 3.24
C PRO A 157 -15.41 -4.84 2.54
N THR A 158 -16.01 -5.31 1.46
CA THR A 158 -15.51 -6.43 0.65
C THR A 158 -14.12 -6.13 0.09
N LEU A 159 -13.92 -4.93 -0.47
CA LEU A 159 -12.61 -4.54 -0.98
C LEU A 159 -11.53 -4.55 0.12
N ARG A 160 -11.82 -4.02 1.31
CA ARG A 160 -10.87 -4.04 2.43
C ARG A 160 -10.48 -5.46 2.86
N ARG A 161 -11.40 -6.44 2.76
CA ARG A 161 -11.10 -7.86 3.04
C ARG A 161 -10.24 -8.50 1.95
N LEU A 162 -10.40 -8.07 0.70
CA LEU A 162 -9.64 -8.57 -0.46
C LEU A 162 -8.25 -7.94 -0.56
N GLU A 163 -8.12 -6.65 -0.27
CA GLU A 163 -6.91 -5.85 -0.51
C GLU A 163 -5.59 -6.48 -0.01
N PRO A 164 -5.50 -7.16 1.15
CA PRO A 164 -4.25 -7.80 1.59
C PRO A 164 -3.81 -8.98 0.72
N TRP A 165 -4.70 -9.59 -0.05
CA TRP A 165 -4.49 -10.89 -0.72
C TRP A 165 -4.42 -10.79 -2.24
N VAL A 166 -4.88 -9.67 -2.80
CA VAL A 166 -4.98 -9.49 -4.26
C VAL A 166 -4.14 -8.33 -4.74
N VAL A 167 -3.79 -8.36 -6.02
CA VAL A 167 -3.02 -7.31 -6.68
C VAL A 167 -3.46 -7.19 -8.14
N LEU A 168 -3.13 -6.06 -8.76
CA LEU A 168 -3.36 -5.76 -10.18
C LEU A 168 -2.01 -5.51 -10.85
N LEU A 169 -1.36 -6.56 -11.28
CA LEU A 169 -0.10 -6.54 -12.01
C LEU A 169 -0.34 -6.86 -13.49
N PRO A 170 0.65 -6.67 -14.37
CA PRO A 170 0.57 -7.18 -15.74
C PRO A 170 0.16 -8.66 -15.78
N LYS A 171 -0.55 -9.07 -16.84
CA LYS A 171 -1.14 -10.42 -16.95
C LYS A 171 -0.09 -11.54 -16.86
N ASP A 172 1.14 -11.27 -17.26
CA ASP A 172 2.28 -12.18 -17.23
C ASP A 172 2.98 -12.30 -15.87
N ALA A 173 2.58 -11.48 -14.90
CA ALA A 173 3.12 -11.54 -13.55
C ALA A 173 2.72 -12.86 -12.88
N ARG A 174 3.73 -13.58 -12.38
CA ARG A 174 3.58 -14.87 -11.71
C ARG A 174 3.47 -14.71 -10.21
N LEU A 175 2.74 -15.60 -9.55
CA LEU A 175 2.67 -15.66 -8.10
C LEU A 175 4.01 -16.17 -7.53
N ASN A 176 4.67 -15.32 -6.75
CA ASN A 176 5.93 -15.70 -6.09
C ASN A 176 5.63 -16.58 -4.86
N ILE A 177 5.97 -17.86 -4.96
CA ILE A 177 5.75 -18.85 -3.89
C ILE A 177 6.62 -18.59 -2.65
N ASN A 178 7.76 -17.88 -2.80
CA ASN A 178 8.64 -17.57 -1.69
C ASN A 178 8.12 -16.42 -0.80
N THR A 179 7.24 -15.56 -1.33
CA THR A 179 6.71 -14.40 -0.59
C THR A 179 5.22 -14.49 -0.34
N ALA A 180 4.48 -15.35 -1.08
CA ALA A 180 3.03 -15.49 -0.96
C ALA A 180 2.62 -15.83 0.48
N PRO A 181 1.68 -15.07 1.12
CA PRO A 181 1.16 -15.39 2.45
C PRO A 181 0.49 -16.77 2.48
N GLN A 182 0.44 -17.40 3.65
CA GLN A 182 -0.22 -18.72 3.86
C GLN A 182 -1.59 -18.78 3.18
N ARG A 183 -2.45 -17.78 3.38
CA ARG A 183 -3.80 -17.75 2.81
C ARG A 183 -3.81 -17.71 1.28
N VAL A 184 -2.81 -17.09 0.65
CA VAL A 184 -2.66 -17.11 -0.80
C VAL A 184 -2.17 -18.48 -1.28
N LEU A 185 -1.24 -19.13 -0.55
CA LEU A 185 -0.82 -20.50 -0.86
C LEU A 185 -1.99 -21.48 -0.76
N MET A 186 -2.91 -21.31 0.21
CA MET A 186 -4.12 -22.13 0.35
C MET A 186 -5.08 -22.01 -0.84
N THR A 187 -4.89 -21.03 -1.74
CA THR A 187 -5.67 -20.96 -2.99
C THR A 187 -5.18 -21.94 -4.07
N LEU A 188 -4.00 -22.53 -3.89
CA LEU A 188 -3.45 -23.52 -4.82
C LEU A 188 -4.23 -24.83 -4.74
N ASP A 189 -4.22 -25.61 -5.84
CA ASP A 189 -4.97 -26.86 -5.94
C ASP A 189 -4.52 -27.85 -4.86
N GLY A 190 -5.47 -28.39 -4.08
CA GLY A 190 -5.21 -29.39 -3.05
C GLY A 190 -4.40 -28.90 -1.84
N MET A 191 -4.10 -27.60 -1.74
CA MET A 191 -3.34 -27.04 -0.62
C MET A 191 -4.20 -26.92 0.64
N GLU A 192 -3.85 -27.68 1.67
CA GLU A 192 -4.46 -27.62 2.98
C GLU A 192 -3.73 -26.62 3.90
N ASP A 193 -4.41 -26.16 4.95
CA ASP A 193 -3.87 -25.15 5.89
C ASP A 193 -2.56 -25.62 6.54
N GLY A 194 -2.50 -26.86 7.04
CA GLY A 194 -1.29 -27.41 7.66
C GLY A 194 -0.09 -27.47 6.72
N ALA A 195 -0.31 -27.87 5.46
CA ALA A 195 0.73 -27.89 4.43
C ALA A 195 1.20 -26.47 4.10
N ALA A 196 0.28 -25.55 3.90
CA ALA A 196 0.61 -24.14 3.63
C ALA A 196 1.41 -23.50 4.77
N GLN A 197 1.04 -23.78 6.03
CA GLN A 197 1.78 -23.30 7.21
C GLN A 197 3.19 -23.89 7.28
N ALA A 198 3.33 -25.20 7.03
CA ALA A 198 4.63 -25.87 7.01
C ALA A 198 5.55 -25.30 5.93
N LEU A 199 5.03 -25.10 4.71
CA LEU A 199 5.77 -24.47 3.60
C LEU A 199 6.22 -23.04 3.93
N VAL A 200 5.35 -22.23 4.54
CA VAL A 200 5.71 -20.86 4.99
C VAL A 200 6.82 -20.90 6.03
N SER A 201 6.81 -21.87 6.94
CA SER A 201 7.85 -22.02 7.95
C SER A 201 9.17 -22.48 7.34
N GLN A 202 9.12 -23.47 6.43
CA GLN A 202 10.29 -24.04 5.76
C GLN A 202 11.02 -23.01 4.91
N ARG A 203 10.31 -22.26 4.06
CA ARG A 203 10.91 -21.28 3.13
C ARG A 203 11.59 -20.10 3.80
N ARG A 204 11.33 -19.84 5.10
CA ARG A 204 12.05 -18.80 5.86
C ARG A 204 13.54 -19.11 5.98
N ASN A 205 13.91 -20.38 6.04
CA ASN A 205 15.28 -20.83 6.16
C ASN A 205 15.82 -21.45 4.88
N ALA A 206 14.94 -22.00 4.04
CA ALA A 206 15.27 -22.66 2.79
C ALA A 206 14.30 -22.22 1.68
N PRO A 207 14.48 -21.03 1.10
CA PRO A 207 13.62 -20.55 0.01
C PRO A 207 13.78 -21.42 -1.25
N TYR A 208 12.71 -21.56 -2.00
CA TYR A 208 12.71 -22.36 -3.23
C TYR A 208 13.47 -21.67 -4.36
N ALA A 209 14.45 -22.35 -4.91
CA ALA A 209 15.24 -21.86 -6.05
C ALA A 209 14.46 -21.93 -7.38
N SER A 210 13.41 -22.77 -7.48
CA SER A 210 12.58 -22.92 -8.67
C SER A 210 11.17 -23.41 -8.31
N VAL A 211 10.23 -23.21 -9.23
CA VAL A 211 8.87 -23.76 -9.10
C VAL A 211 8.90 -25.28 -9.04
N GLN A 212 9.81 -25.93 -9.78
CA GLN A 212 9.96 -27.38 -9.75
C GLN A 212 10.42 -27.88 -8.37
N ALA A 213 11.35 -27.18 -7.74
CA ALA A 213 11.77 -27.52 -6.35
C ALA A 213 10.59 -27.44 -5.38
N PHE A 214 9.71 -26.44 -5.55
CA PHE A 214 8.48 -26.32 -4.76
C PHE A 214 7.49 -27.45 -5.03
N THR A 215 7.18 -27.74 -6.29
CA THR A 215 6.18 -28.80 -6.62
C THR A 215 6.65 -30.21 -6.27
N ASN A 216 7.96 -30.40 -6.15
CA ASN A 216 8.57 -31.67 -5.75
C ASN A 216 8.80 -31.75 -4.20
N ASP A 217 8.37 -30.74 -3.45
CA ASP A 217 8.52 -30.78 -1.99
C ASP A 217 7.74 -31.96 -1.40
N PRO A 218 8.33 -32.74 -0.47
CA PRO A 218 7.66 -33.85 0.20
C PRO A 218 6.33 -33.48 0.85
N LEU A 219 6.19 -32.24 1.35
CA LEU A 219 4.94 -31.72 1.92
C LEU A 219 3.80 -31.62 0.89
N LEU A 220 4.12 -31.62 -0.39
CA LEU A 220 3.17 -31.57 -1.51
C LEU A 220 2.99 -32.92 -2.22
N SER A 221 3.54 -33.99 -1.64
CA SER A 221 3.43 -35.33 -2.21
C SER A 221 1.96 -35.75 -2.31
N GLY A 222 1.50 -36.10 -3.52
CA GLY A 222 0.12 -36.50 -3.77
C GLY A 222 -0.90 -35.38 -3.92
N VAL A 223 -0.49 -34.11 -3.77
CA VAL A 223 -1.41 -32.95 -3.87
C VAL A 223 -1.83 -32.68 -5.33
N GLY A 224 -1.03 -33.07 -6.34
CA GLY A 224 -1.33 -32.83 -7.76
C GLY A 224 -1.36 -31.34 -8.13
N LEU A 225 -0.50 -30.56 -7.52
CA LEU A 225 -0.47 -29.10 -7.62
C LEU A 225 -0.20 -28.63 -9.05
N ASN A 226 -1.06 -27.74 -9.58
CA ASN A 226 -0.85 -27.08 -10.86
C ASN A 226 0.16 -25.93 -10.74
N SER A 227 1.30 -26.05 -11.44
CA SER A 227 2.37 -25.05 -11.42
C SER A 227 2.09 -23.82 -12.31
N HIS A 228 0.99 -23.79 -13.06
CA HIS A 228 0.66 -22.68 -13.95
C HIS A 228 0.58 -21.35 -13.18
N GLY A 229 1.22 -20.32 -13.72
CA GLY A 229 1.24 -18.97 -13.10
C GLY A 229 2.06 -18.86 -11.81
N LEU A 230 2.80 -19.91 -11.40
CA LEU A 230 3.73 -19.83 -10.26
C LEU A 230 5.11 -19.34 -10.70
N GLY A 231 5.82 -18.71 -9.79
CA GLY A 231 7.18 -18.22 -9.96
C GLY A 231 7.91 -18.17 -8.62
N VAL A 232 9.21 -17.90 -8.69
CA VAL A 232 10.09 -17.68 -7.51
C VAL A 232 10.67 -16.28 -7.48
N GLY A 233 10.50 -15.49 -8.54
CA GLY A 233 11.01 -14.12 -8.67
C GLY A 233 9.91 -13.09 -8.68
N SER A 234 10.31 -11.82 -8.50
CA SER A 234 9.43 -10.66 -8.61
C SER A 234 10.15 -9.46 -9.20
N ARG A 235 9.34 -8.56 -9.79
CA ARG A 235 9.75 -7.24 -10.26
C ARG A 235 8.96 -6.11 -9.63
N TRP A 236 7.90 -6.42 -8.88
CA TRP A 236 6.93 -5.45 -8.37
C TRP A 236 6.92 -5.45 -6.86
N PHE A 237 7.20 -4.29 -6.31
CA PHE A 237 7.25 -4.11 -4.87
C PHE A 237 6.41 -2.91 -4.44
N ARG A 238 5.93 -2.95 -3.21
CA ARG A 238 5.32 -1.80 -2.54
C ARG A 238 6.25 -1.31 -1.44
N ILE A 239 6.57 -0.04 -1.49
CA ILE A 239 7.23 0.67 -0.40
C ILE A 239 6.15 1.42 0.36
N THR A 240 6.04 1.18 1.65
CA THR A 240 5.14 1.93 2.53
C THR A 240 5.98 2.72 3.51
N VAL A 241 5.80 4.05 3.52
CA VAL A 241 6.47 4.96 4.46
C VAL A 241 5.41 5.62 5.30
N SER A 242 5.45 5.38 6.60
CA SER A 242 4.62 6.07 7.59
C SER A 242 5.49 7.10 8.30
N VAL A 243 5.12 8.38 8.21
CA VAL A 243 5.81 9.50 8.83
C VAL A 243 4.94 10.02 9.96
N ILE A 244 5.51 10.10 11.16
CA ILE A 244 4.87 10.62 12.36
C ILE A 244 5.72 11.80 12.85
N HIS A 245 5.11 12.98 12.96
CA HIS A 245 5.77 14.18 13.47
C HIS A 245 4.80 14.98 14.34
N ALA A 246 5.03 14.98 15.64
CA ALA A 246 4.10 15.51 16.64
C ALA A 246 2.69 14.93 16.45
N ASP A 247 1.68 15.78 16.25
CA ASP A 247 0.27 15.38 16.03
C ASP A 247 -0.06 15.09 14.54
N SER A 248 0.91 15.23 13.64
CA SER A 248 0.70 15.08 12.21
C SER A 248 1.28 13.77 11.69
N ARG A 249 0.53 13.15 10.79
CA ARG A 249 0.87 11.84 10.24
C ARG A 249 0.64 11.83 8.73
N LEU A 250 1.49 11.09 8.04
CA LEU A 250 1.35 10.83 6.62
C LEU A 250 1.77 9.39 6.33
N ARG A 251 1.00 8.69 5.51
CA ARG A 251 1.35 7.36 5.02
C ARG A 251 1.39 7.37 3.50
N LEU A 252 2.57 7.13 2.95
CA LEU A 252 2.82 7.02 1.51
C LEU A 252 2.99 5.55 1.15
N ALA A 253 2.26 5.07 0.16
CA ALA A 253 2.49 3.78 -0.48
C ALA A 253 2.88 4.00 -1.93
N SER A 254 4.04 3.48 -2.32
CA SER A 254 4.61 3.59 -3.66
C SER A 254 4.78 2.21 -4.26
N ASP A 255 4.05 1.94 -5.34
CA ASP A 255 4.21 0.71 -6.10
C ASP A 255 5.30 0.93 -7.15
N ILE A 256 6.36 0.14 -7.09
CA ILE A 256 7.54 0.25 -7.94
C ILE A 256 7.74 -1.02 -8.76
N GLU A 257 8.32 -0.85 -9.92
CA GLU A 257 8.66 -1.94 -10.82
C GLU A 257 10.13 -1.89 -11.20
N ARG A 258 10.77 -3.05 -11.22
CA ARG A 258 12.08 -3.23 -11.81
C ARG A 258 11.94 -3.55 -13.29
N ASP A 259 12.47 -2.70 -14.13
CA ASP A 259 12.50 -2.94 -15.57
C ASP A 259 13.33 -4.19 -15.89
N SER A 260 12.77 -5.09 -16.69
CA SER A 260 13.38 -6.40 -16.99
C SER A 260 14.62 -6.32 -17.88
N VAL A 261 14.78 -5.24 -18.63
CA VAL A 261 15.88 -5.05 -19.58
C VAL A 261 16.98 -4.21 -18.96
N SER A 262 16.64 -3.02 -18.46
CA SER A 262 17.62 -2.08 -17.90
C SER A 262 17.96 -2.35 -16.44
N GLY A 263 17.15 -3.15 -15.74
CA GLY A 263 17.28 -3.40 -14.30
C GLY A 263 16.97 -2.20 -13.40
N ARG A 264 16.51 -1.07 -13.98
CA ARG A 264 16.21 0.15 -13.24
C ARG A 264 14.88 0.06 -12.53
N TRP A 265 14.81 0.63 -11.32
CA TRP A 265 13.58 0.76 -10.56
C TRP A 265 12.82 2.00 -10.99
N THR A 266 11.53 1.86 -11.25
CA THR A 266 10.62 2.94 -11.64
C THR A 266 9.39 2.93 -10.75
N VAL A 267 8.97 4.11 -10.31
CA VAL A 267 7.71 4.25 -9.56
C VAL A 267 6.55 4.23 -10.54
N ARG A 268 5.66 3.26 -10.37
CA ARG A 268 4.44 3.10 -11.18
C ARG A 268 3.30 3.94 -10.64
N GLN A 269 3.16 3.96 -9.33
CA GLN A 269 2.07 4.66 -8.66
C GLN A 269 2.48 5.08 -7.25
N ARG A 270 1.99 6.24 -6.80
CA ARG A 270 2.04 6.71 -5.41
C ARG A 270 0.65 7.00 -4.91
N ARG A 271 0.38 6.60 -3.66
CA ARG A 271 -0.90 6.82 -2.99
C ARG A 271 -0.67 7.25 -1.56
N PHE A 272 -1.47 8.22 -1.11
CA PHE A 272 -1.56 8.53 0.32
C PHE A 272 -2.65 7.66 0.94
N LEU A 273 -2.28 6.91 1.96
CA LEU A 273 -3.19 5.98 2.63
C LEU A 273 -3.63 6.57 3.97
N PRO A 274 -4.89 6.33 4.39
CA PRO A 274 -5.29 6.63 5.75
C PRO A 274 -4.56 5.70 6.73
N PHE A 275 -4.35 6.17 7.97
CA PHE A 275 -3.93 5.30 9.06
C PHE A 275 -5.10 4.40 9.47
N SER A 276 -4.80 3.14 9.79
CA SER A 276 -5.80 2.24 10.35
C SER A 276 -6.17 2.66 11.78
N PRO A 277 -7.43 2.49 12.21
CA PRO A 277 -7.81 2.77 13.60
C PRO A 277 -6.96 2.03 14.64
N SER A 278 -6.43 0.87 14.30
CA SER A 278 -5.52 0.07 15.16
C SER A 278 -4.10 0.60 15.22
N GLU A 279 -3.71 1.55 14.35
CA GLU A 279 -2.42 2.22 14.31
C GLU A 279 -2.49 3.61 14.95
N LEU A 280 -3.64 3.96 15.49
CA LEU A 280 -3.84 5.15 16.29
C LEU A 280 -3.52 4.79 17.74
N PRO A 281 -2.70 5.60 18.48
CA PRO A 281 -2.40 5.38 19.86
C PRO A 281 -3.62 5.52 20.74
#